data_95eb68967212e147ee3d9ebe3f5c8ddc
#
_entry.id   95eb68967212e147ee3d9ebe3f5c8ddc
#
_cell.length_a   1.000
_cell.length_b   1.000
_cell.length_c   1.000
_cell.angle_alpha   90.00
_cell.angle_beta   90.00
_cell.angle_gamma   90.00
#
_symmetry.space_group_name_H-M   'P 1'
#
loop_
_entity.id
_entity.type
_entity.pdbx_description
1 polymer ?
#
loop_
_entity_poly.entity_id
_entity_poly.type
_entity_poly.pdbx_seq_one_letter_code
_entity_poly.pdbx_strand_id
1 'polypeptide(L)'
;MRTSRSWLVSSIVAAIVIGPGCGSLRERVLLKKGNELYSAQKYEEAIKQYEALLALDPKSWDGNYLTSVSYLALYHPGSEHAKDKEYAAKGLAAFEKTLDLTPPNAEIREKTEKFYLSFLDSAGEKDKAISYLEKQLASRPNDLALINQIATLYQKKGDFTKALDYFERRANMDPTNKETWYTLGVNCWARSYHGGVAVSQEEREQVVEKGILALDKALAIDPNYFEALSYINLIYREKAKALATVSKNEEAGQAYAKADEYQKRAIDLRKAQAAKAKSG
;
A
#
# COMPACT_ATOMS: atom_id res chain seq x y z
N MET A 1 -2.88 24.24 4.12
CA MET A 1 -2.49 23.43 2.96
C MET A 1 -3.73 22.80 2.32
N ARG A 2 -4.44 23.57 1.47
CA ARG A 2 -5.79 23.25 0.96
C ARG A 2 -5.84 22.97 -0.57
N THR A 3 -4.69 22.85 -1.25
CA THR A 3 -4.62 23.01 -2.71
C THR A 3 -4.37 21.74 -3.54
N SER A 4 -4.13 20.56 -2.96
CA SER A 4 -3.75 19.38 -3.77
C SER A 4 -4.87 18.39 -4.11
N ARG A 5 -6.07 18.55 -3.52
CA ARG A 5 -7.18 17.58 -3.72
C ARG A 5 -8.16 17.94 -4.85
N SER A 6 -8.32 19.22 -5.16
CA SER A 6 -9.26 19.65 -6.21
C SER A 6 -8.84 19.19 -7.62
N TRP A 7 -7.54 18.95 -7.84
CA TRP A 7 -7.01 18.53 -9.15
C TRP A 7 -7.27 17.06 -9.48
N LEU A 8 -7.26 16.18 -8.48
CA LEU A 8 -7.52 14.75 -8.69
C LEU A 8 -8.99 14.45 -8.99
N VAL A 9 -9.91 15.21 -8.39
CA VAL A 9 -11.35 15.00 -8.55
C VAL A 9 -11.86 15.60 -9.88
N SER A 10 -11.31 16.73 -10.32
CA SER A 10 -11.75 17.41 -11.58
C SER A 10 -11.36 16.64 -12.85
N SER A 11 -10.29 15.83 -12.81
CA SER A 11 -9.80 15.11 -14.01
C SER A 11 -10.59 13.85 -14.35
N ILE A 12 -11.49 13.41 -13.47
CA ILE A 12 -12.16 12.10 -13.57
C ILE A 12 -13.38 12.12 -14.51
N VAL A 13 -14.08 13.24 -14.60
CA VAL A 13 -15.34 13.32 -15.40
C VAL A 13 -15.10 13.47 -16.90
N ALA A 14 -13.94 13.97 -17.30
CA ALA A 14 -13.66 14.31 -18.71
C ALA A 14 -13.44 13.10 -19.65
N ALA A 15 -13.38 11.86 -19.15
CA ALA A 15 -12.99 10.69 -19.95
C ALA A 15 -14.03 9.56 -20.01
N ILE A 16 -15.24 9.72 -19.46
CA ILE A 16 -16.30 8.71 -19.67
C ILE A 16 -16.98 9.04 -21.01
N VAL A 17 -16.37 8.55 -22.08
CA VAL A 17 -17.04 8.47 -23.38
C VAL A 17 -18.22 7.51 -23.21
N ILE A 18 -19.43 8.05 -23.26
CA ILE A 18 -20.68 7.31 -23.25
C ILE A 18 -20.64 6.38 -24.47
N GLY A 19 -20.32 5.12 -24.28
CA GLY A 19 -20.57 4.09 -25.29
C GLY A 19 -22.08 4.04 -25.57
N PRO A 20 -22.52 3.61 -26.77
CA PRO A 20 -23.93 3.50 -27.10
C PRO A 20 -24.55 2.30 -26.34
N GLY A 21 -24.71 2.44 -25.02
CA GLY A 21 -25.47 1.51 -24.21
C GLY A 21 -26.97 1.76 -24.39
N CYS A 22 -27.76 0.70 -24.40
CA CYS A 22 -29.22 0.69 -24.61
C CYS A 22 -30.03 1.32 -23.44
N GLY A 23 -29.51 2.35 -22.77
CA GLY A 23 -30.21 3.05 -21.71
C GLY A 23 -31.37 3.85 -22.24
N SER A 24 -32.47 3.93 -21.47
CA SER A 24 -33.63 4.74 -21.80
C SER A 24 -33.25 6.23 -21.93
N LEU A 25 -34.01 7.02 -22.67
CA LEU A 25 -33.79 8.48 -22.78
C LEU A 25 -33.73 9.13 -21.38
N ARG A 26 -34.54 8.64 -20.45
CA ARG A 26 -34.61 9.13 -19.08
C ARG A 26 -33.29 8.87 -18.31
N GLU A 27 -32.68 7.69 -18.46
CA GLU A 27 -31.38 7.37 -17.85
C GLU A 27 -30.27 8.29 -18.35
N ARG A 28 -30.24 8.54 -19.68
CA ARG A 28 -29.24 9.45 -20.29
C ARG A 28 -29.43 10.89 -19.80
N VAL A 29 -30.64 11.36 -19.62
CA VAL A 29 -30.94 12.71 -19.08
C VAL A 29 -30.48 12.83 -17.63
N LEU A 30 -30.75 11.81 -16.80
CA LEU A 30 -30.33 11.79 -15.40
C LEU A 30 -28.80 11.77 -15.28
N LEU A 31 -28.14 10.90 -16.06
CA LEU A 31 -26.67 10.80 -16.10
C LEU A 31 -26.05 12.14 -16.51
N LYS A 32 -26.52 12.75 -17.59
CA LYS A 32 -26.04 14.04 -18.08
C LYS A 32 -26.19 15.13 -17.03
N LYS A 33 -27.37 15.26 -16.42
CA LYS A 33 -27.65 16.25 -15.39
C LYS A 33 -26.78 16.03 -14.14
N GLY A 34 -26.59 14.77 -13.72
CA GLY A 34 -25.68 14.41 -12.64
C GLY A 34 -24.25 14.85 -12.93
N ASN A 35 -23.76 14.61 -14.16
CA ASN A 35 -22.41 15.00 -14.58
C ASN A 35 -22.21 16.52 -14.62
N GLU A 36 -23.21 17.27 -15.05
CA GLU A 36 -23.20 18.74 -15.00
C GLU A 36 -23.10 19.27 -13.57
N LEU A 37 -23.89 18.69 -12.65
CA LEU A 37 -23.85 19.03 -11.22
C LEU A 37 -22.52 18.63 -10.57
N TYR A 38 -22.00 17.45 -10.89
CA TYR A 38 -20.69 17.00 -10.41
C TYR A 38 -19.58 17.96 -10.87
N SER A 39 -19.57 18.36 -12.14
CA SER A 39 -18.60 19.31 -12.70
C SER A 39 -18.71 20.69 -12.04
N ALA A 40 -19.92 21.08 -11.62
CA ALA A 40 -20.19 22.29 -10.85
C ALA A 40 -19.87 22.13 -9.33
N GLN A 41 -19.28 21.00 -8.91
CA GLN A 41 -18.98 20.63 -7.51
C GLN A 41 -20.19 20.57 -6.58
N LYS A 42 -21.39 20.42 -7.15
CA LYS A 42 -22.65 20.23 -6.43
C LYS A 42 -22.91 18.73 -6.18
N TYR A 43 -22.00 18.11 -5.41
CA TYR A 43 -21.94 16.65 -5.28
C TYR A 43 -23.21 16.03 -4.66
N GLU A 44 -23.82 16.66 -3.67
CA GLU A 44 -25.09 16.17 -3.08
C GLU A 44 -26.26 16.19 -4.07
N GLU A 45 -26.31 17.23 -4.93
CA GLU A 45 -27.31 17.31 -5.99
C GLU A 45 -27.02 16.30 -7.11
N ALA A 46 -25.75 16.08 -7.44
CA ALA A 46 -25.34 15.07 -8.41
C ALA A 46 -25.73 13.66 -7.95
N ILE A 47 -25.47 13.32 -6.67
CA ILE A 47 -25.85 12.04 -6.07
C ILE A 47 -27.37 11.78 -6.25
N LYS A 48 -28.21 12.75 -6.01
CA LYS A 48 -29.67 12.61 -6.21
C LYS A 48 -30.05 12.21 -7.66
N GLN A 49 -29.32 12.74 -8.67
CA GLN A 49 -29.54 12.36 -10.06
C GLN A 49 -29.06 10.94 -10.34
N TYR A 50 -27.90 10.55 -9.80
CA TYR A 50 -27.36 9.21 -9.95
C TYR A 50 -28.21 8.18 -9.20
N GLU A 51 -28.71 8.48 -8.01
CA GLU A 51 -29.65 7.61 -7.29
C GLU A 51 -30.97 7.43 -8.06
N ALA A 52 -31.49 8.50 -8.69
CA ALA A 52 -32.65 8.40 -9.58
C ALA A 52 -32.36 7.55 -10.84
N LEU A 53 -31.13 7.60 -11.38
CA LEU A 53 -30.66 6.69 -12.43
C LEU A 53 -30.63 5.25 -11.93
N LEU A 54 -30.06 5.01 -10.76
CA LEU A 54 -29.94 3.67 -10.17
C LEU A 54 -31.29 3.08 -9.76
N ALA A 55 -32.31 3.91 -9.53
CA ALA A 55 -33.68 3.44 -9.35
C ALA A 55 -34.30 2.89 -10.64
N LEU A 56 -33.83 3.32 -11.83
CA LEU A 56 -34.25 2.81 -13.14
C LEU A 56 -33.38 1.62 -13.58
N ASP A 57 -32.05 1.74 -13.43
CA ASP A 57 -31.07 0.71 -13.72
C ASP A 57 -30.11 0.51 -12.55
N PRO A 58 -30.41 -0.39 -11.61
CA PRO A 58 -29.55 -0.69 -10.46
C PRO A 58 -28.18 -1.27 -10.84
N LYS A 59 -28.02 -1.78 -12.09
CA LYS A 59 -26.80 -2.35 -12.62
C LYS A 59 -26.00 -1.36 -13.48
N SER A 60 -26.44 -0.11 -13.57
CA SER A 60 -25.68 0.94 -14.25
C SER A 60 -24.31 1.08 -13.61
N TRP A 61 -23.25 0.72 -14.37
CA TRP A 61 -21.87 0.88 -13.91
C TRP A 61 -21.56 2.37 -13.67
N ASP A 62 -21.92 3.23 -14.65
CA ASP A 62 -21.72 4.69 -14.55
C ASP A 62 -22.45 5.27 -13.34
N GLY A 63 -23.71 4.87 -13.11
CA GLY A 63 -24.49 5.33 -11.97
C GLY A 63 -23.85 4.99 -10.63
N ASN A 64 -23.41 3.74 -10.44
CA ASN A 64 -22.75 3.31 -9.21
C ASN A 64 -21.38 3.98 -9.04
N TYR A 65 -20.56 4.04 -10.11
CA TYR A 65 -19.25 4.69 -10.09
C TYR A 65 -19.33 6.18 -9.75
N LEU A 66 -20.21 6.92 -10.44
CA LEU A 66 -20.36 8.37 -10.22
C LEU A 66 -20.95 8.70 -8.85
N THR A 67 -21.85 7.84 -8.34
CA THR A 67 -22.31 7.92 -6.95
C THR A 67 -21.13 7.78 -5.98
N SER A 68 -20.27 6.76 -6.19
CA SER A 68 -19.15 6.48 -5.30
C SER A 68 -18.12 7.61 -5.27
N VAL A 69 -17.73 8.16 -6.43
CA VAL A 69 -16.77 9.26 -6.50
C VAL A 69 -17.36 10.58 -5.99
N SER A 70 -18.69 10.77 -6.09
CA SER A 70 -19.37 11.93 -5.49
C SER A 70 -19.35 11.90 -3.98
N TYR A 71 -19.59 10.75 -3.36
CA TYR A 71 -19.43 10.57 -1.91
C TYR A 71 -17.96 10.74 -1.47
N LEU A 72 -17.01 10.22 -2.25
CA LEU A 72 -15.58 10.44 -2.00
C LEU A 72 -15.21 11.94 -2.03
N ALA A 73 -15.82 12.72 -2.92
CA ALA A 73 -15.60 14.16 -3.01
C ALA A 73 -16.17 14.92 -1.80
N LEU A 74 -17.26 14.43 -1.21
CA LEU A 74 -17.88 15.00 -0.01
C LEU A 74 -17.19 14.59 1.29
N TYR A 75 -16.55 13.43 1.31
CA TYR A 75 -15.93 12.88 2.51
C TYR A 75 -14.69 13.65 2.95
N HIS A 76 -14.59 13.98 4.24
CA HIS A 76 -13.42 14.60 4.86
C HIS A 76 -12.71 13.60 5.77
N PRO A 77 -11.51 13.11 5.40
CA PRO A 77 -10.75 12.16 6.21
C PRO A 77 -10.44 12.71 7.60
N GLY A 78 -10.59 11.82 8.59
CA GLY A 78 -10.36 12.17 10.00
C GLY A 78 -11.46 13.00 10.64
N SER A 79 -12.55 13.30 9.93
CA SER A 79 -13.73 13.96 10.50
C SER A 79 -14.54 12.97 11.35
N GLU A 80 -14.90 13.42 12.56
CA GLU A 80 -15.78 12.68 13.46
C GLU A 80 -17.28 13.00 13.26
N HIS A 81 -17.61 13.90 12.33
CA HIS A 81 -18.99 14.25 12.04
C HIS A 81 -19.77 13.05 11.48
N ALA A 82 -21.01 12.86 11.97
CA ALA A 82 -21.87 11.76 11.56
C ALA A 82 -22.10 11.74 10.04
N LYS A 83 -22.20 12.92 9.41
CA LYS A 83 -22.40 13.07 7.98
C LYS A 83 -21.19 12.57 7.16
N ASP A 84 -19.96 12.81 7.61
CA ASP A 84 -18.76 12.30 6.94
C ASP A 84 -18.66 10.77 7.06
N LYS A 85 -19.03 10.22 8.22
CA LYS A 85 -19.11 8.76 8.41
C LYS A 85 -20.17 8.14 7.49
N GLU A 86 -21.31 8.81 7.30
CA GLU A 86 -22.35 8.40 6.35
C GLU A 86 -21.84 8.44 4.90
N TYR A 87 -21.14 9.51 4.51
CA TYR A 87 -20.54 9.62 3.17
C TYR A 87 -19.50 8.54 2.92
N ALA A 88 -18.64 8.23 3.89
CA ALA A 88 -17.70 7.13 3.79
C ALA A 88 -18.42 5.80 3.56
N ALA A 89 -19.41 5.48 4.41
CA ALA A 89 -20.15 4.22 4.32
C ALA A 89 -20.89 4.05 2.98
N LYS A 90 -21.63 5.07 2.54
CA LYS A 90 -22.38 5.05 1.28
C LYS A 90 -21.45 5.02 0.07
N GLY A 91 -20.37 5.80 0.09
CA GLY A 91 -19.39 5.82 -1.00
C GLY A 91 -18.67 4.49 -1.17
N LEU A 92 -18.23 3.86 -0.07
CA LEU A 92 -17.61 2.54 -0.11
C LEU A 92 -18.57 1.47 -0.61
N ALA A 93 -19.83 1.47 -0.13
CA ALA A 93 -20.86 0.53 -0.61
C ALA A 93 -21.14 0.70 -2.12
N ALA A 94 -21.13 1.93 -2.63
CA ALA A 94 -21.30 2.20 -4.06
C ALA A 94 -20.08 1.73 -4.87
N PHE A 95 -18.85 1.87 -4.35
CA PHE A 95 -17.64 1.31 -4.97
C PHE A 95 -17.69 -0.22 -5.02
N GLU A 96 -18.07 -0.89 -3.93
CA GLU A 96 -18.20 -2.35 -3.88
C GLU A 96 -19.16 -2.83 -4.97
N LYS A 97 -20.34 -2.21 -5.10
CA LYS A 97 -21.27 -2.51 -6.20
C LYS A 97 -20.66 -2.25 -7.59
N THR A 98 -19.92 -1.16 -7.75
CA THR A 98 -19.26 -0.84 -9.03
C THR A 98 -18.24 -1.92 -9.42
N LEU A 99 -17.46 -2.44 -8.45
CA LEU A 99 -16.46 -3.47 -8.66
C LEU A 99 -17.07 -4.85 -8.99
N ASP A 100 -18.29 -5.12 -8.52
CA ASP A 100 -19.03 -6.34 -8.86
C ASP A 100 -19.65 -6.30 -10.26
N LEU A 101 -19.75 -5.11 -10.87
CA LEU A 101 -20.25 -4.93 -12.22
C LEU A 101 -19.13 -5.03 -13.25
N THR A 102 -19.49 -5.39 -14.48
CA THR A 102 -18.55 -5.39 -15.60
C THR A 102 -18.16 -3.96 -16.00
N PRO A 103 -16.91 -3.54 -15.85
CA PRO A 103 -16.49 -2.22 -16.27
C PRO A 103 -16.44 -2.12 -17.80
N PRO A 104 -16.47 -0.89 -18.36
CA PRO A 104 -16.35 -0.67 -19.81
C PRO A 104 -15.04 -1.22 -20.42
N ASN A 105 -13.95 -1.19 -19.67
CA ASN A 105 -12.66 -1.75 -20.08
C ASN A 105 -11.72 -1.97 -18.86
N ALA A 106 -10.56 -2.60 -19.13
CA ALA A 106 -9.58 -2.93 -18.10
C ALA A 106 -8.95 -1.69 -17.43
N GLU A 107 -8.70 -0.62 -18.18
CA GLU A 107 -8.12 0.62 -17.66
C GLU A 107 -9.06 1.28 -16.63
N ILE A 108 -10.36 1.31 -16.95
CA ILE A 108 -11.37 1.85 -16.04
C ILE A 108 -11.51 0.98 -14.79
N ARG A 109 -11.40 -0.35 -14.92
CA ARG A 109 -11.36 -1.26 -13.77
C ARG A 109 -10.19 -0.93 -12.85
N GLU A 110 -8.99 -0.85 -13.39
CA GLU A 110 -7.78 -0.54 -12.61
C GLU A 110 -7.89 0.81 -11.90
N LYS A 111 -8.44 1.82 -12.57
CA LYS A 111 -8.69 3.14 -12.01
C LYS A 111 -9.69 3.09 -10.86
N THR A 112 -10.78 2.35 -11.03
CA THR A 112 -11.81 2.17 -10.00
C THR A 112 -11.25 1.47 -8.77
N GLU A 113 -10.45 0.41 -8.96
CA GLU A 113 -9.77 -0.30 -7.87
C GLU A 113 -8.83 0.63 -7.09
N LYS A 114 -8.05 1.46 -7.78
CA LYS A 114 -7.17 2.47 -7.15
C LYS A 114 -7.96 3.48 -6.32
N PHE A 115 -9.08 3.97 -6.83
CA PHE A 115 -9.93 4.90 -6.08
C PHE A 115 -10.58 4.24 -4.86
N TYR A 116 -11.06 3.01 -5.01
CA TYR A 116 -11.62 2.25 -3.90
C TYR A 116 -10.60 2.04 -2.78
N LEU A 117 -9.40 1.55 -3.12
CA LEU A 117 -8.32 1.35 -2.15
C LEU A 117 -7.88 2.67 -1.48
N SER A 118 -7.80 3.76 -2.25
CA SER A 118 -7.50 5.09 -1.72
C SER A 118 -8.60 5.58 -0.77
N PHE A 119 -9.86 5.28 -1.07
CA PHE A 119 -10.97 5.64 -0.18
C PHE A 119 -10.93 4.82 1.11
N LEU A 120 -10.69 3.52 1.03
CA LEU A 120 -10.52 2.65 2.19
C LEU A 120 -9.37 3.15 3.09
N ASP A 121 -8.21 3.50 2.53
CA ASP A 121 -7.08 4.05 3.29
C ASP A 121 -7.46 5.37 3.98
N SER A 122 -8.13 6.28 3.28
CA SER A 122 -8.57 7.57 3.84
C SER A 122 -9.67 7.45 4.89
N ALA A 123 -10.51 6.42 4.80
CA ALA A 123 -11.55 6.10 5.76
C ALA A 123 -11.05 5.25 6.95
N GLY A 124 -9.76 4.83 6.93
CA GLY A 124 -9.18 3.98 7.97
C GLY A 124 -9.60 2.51 7.90
N GLU A 125 -10.28 2.09 6.84
CA GLU A 125 -10.86 0.76 6.63
C GLU A 125 -9.79 -0.26 6.16
N LYS A 126 -8.69 -0.37 6.90
CA LYS A 126 -7.55 -1.22 6.55
C LYS A 126 -7.92 -2.69 6.39
N ASP A 127 -8.82 -3.21 7.24
CA ASP A 127 -9.26 -4.60 7.18
C ASP A 127 -10.03 -4.90 5.89
N LYS A 128 -10.88 -3.99 5.44
CA LYS A 128 -11.57 -4.14 4.16
C LYS A 128 -10.61 -4.07 2.98
N ALA A 129 -9.61 -3.17 3.04
CA ALA A 129 -8.58 -3.09 2.01
C ALA A 129 -7.77 -4.38 1.91
N ILE A 130 -7.34 -4.95 3.04
CA ILE A 130 -6.63 -6.23 3.11
C ILE A 130 -7.50 -7.34 2.53
N SER A 131 -8.74 -7.51 3.01
CA SER A 131 -9.66 -8.54 2.55
C SER A 131 -9.93 -8.46 1.04
N TYR A 132 -10.07 -7.25 0.51
CA TYR A 132 -10.23 -7.02 -0.92
C TYR A 132 -9.00 -7.50 -1.71
N LEU A 133 -7.80 -7.11 -1.28
CA LEU A 133 -6.56 -7.51 -1.96
C LEU A 133 -6.27 -9.01 -1.82
N GLU A 134 -6.57 -9.62 -0.67
CA GLU A 134 -6.44 -11.07 -0.47
C GLU A 134 -7.39 -11.85 -1.39
N LYS A 135 -8.63 -11.38 -1.60
CA LYS A 135 -9.55 -11.95 -2.59
C LYS A 135 -8.98 -11.85 -4.02
N GLN A 136 -8.36 -10.72 -4.38
CA GLN A 136 -7.67 -10.57 -5.66
C GLN A 136 -6.47 -11.51 -5.76
N LEU A 137 -5.68 -11.66 -4.69
CA LEU A 137 -4.52 -12.53 -4.65
C LEU A 137 -4.91 -14.01 -4.77
N ALA A 138 -6.09 -14.42 -4.28
CA ALA A 138 -6.59 -15.78 -4.44
C ALA A 138 -6.78 -16.16 -5.93
N SER A 139 -7.17 -15.20 -6.78
CA SER A 139 -7.30 -15.40 -8.22
C SER A 139 -5.98 -15.19 -8.98
N ARG A 140 -5.02 -14.48 -8.40
CA ARG A 140 -3.70 -14.16 -8.97
C ARG A 140 -2.59 -14.47 -7.96
N PRO A 141 -2.38 -15.74 -7.56
CA PRO A 141 -1.55 -16.12 -6.41
C PRO A 141 -0.07 -15.72 -6.54
N ASN A 142 0.39 -15.45 -7.75
CA ASN A 142 1.77 -15.09 -8.06
C ASN A 142 1.97 -13.58 -8.36
N ASP A 143 0.97 -12.75 -8.09
CA ASP A 143 1.07 -11.31 -8.31
C ASP A 143 1.91 -10.64 -7.19
N LEU A 144 3.19 -10.41 -7.49
CA LEU A 144 4.15 -9.81 -6.55
C LEU A 144 3.76 -8.40 -6.11
N ALA A 145 3.02 -7.65 -6.94
CA ALA A 145 2.55 -6.31 -6.60
C ALA A 145 1.44 -6.39 -5.54
N LEU A 146 0.48 -7.31 -5.70
CA LEU A 146 -0.56 -7.54 -4.68
C LEU A 146 0.04 -8.01 -3.36
N ILE A 147 0.97 -8.96 -3.40
CA ILE A 147 1.66 -9.45 -2.20
C ILE A 147 2.32 -8.29 -1.45
N ASN A 148 3.01 -7.40 -2.17
CA ASN A 148 3.65 -6.23 -1.59
C ASN A 148 2.64 -5.23 -1.00
N GLN A 149 1.52 -5.00 -1.67
CA GLN A 149 0.46 -4.11 -1.16
C GLN A 149 -0.15 -4.64 0.13
N ILE A 150 -0.44 -5.95 0.20
CA ILE A 150 -0.97 -6.61 1.39
C ILE A 150 0.03 -6.50 2.55
N ALA A 151 1.32 -6.81 2.30
CA ALA A 151 2.38 -6.66 3.30
C ALA A 151 2.41 -5.23 3.89
N THR A 152 2.37 -4.22 3.02
CA THR A 152 2.36 -2.81 3.42
C THR A 152 1.12 -2.43 4.23
N LEU A 153 -0.05 -2.97 3.90
CA LEU A 153 -1.27 -2.71 4.66
C LEU A 153 -1.24 -3.37 6.05
N TYR A 154 -0.73 -4.61 6.15
CA TYR A 154 -0.52 -5.26 7.45
C TYR A 154 0.48 -4.46 8.31
N GLN A 155 1.56 -3.95 7.71
CA GLN A 155 2.52 -3.08 8.40
C GLN A 155 1.85 -1.79 8.91
N LYS A 156 1.07 -1.10 8.08
CA LYS A 156 0.30 0.10 8.46
C LYS A 156 -0.75 -0.20 9.55
N LYS A 157 -1.28 -1.42 9.58
CA LYS A 157 -2.21 -1.88 10.61
C LYS A 157 -1.51 -2.17 11.94
N GLY A 158 -0.20 -2.41 11.92
CA GLY A 158 0.60 -2.83 13.08
C GLY A 158 0.69 -4.35 13.24
N ASP A 159 0.15 -5.12 12.33
CA ASP A 159 0.30 -6.60 12.29
C ASP A 159 1.62 -6.94 11.58
N PHE A 160 2.71 -6.75 12.30
CA PHE A 160 4.06 -6.91 11.75
C PHE A 160 4.38 -8.37 11.41
N THR A 161 3.82 -9.32 12.14
CA THR A 161 4.02 -10.75 11.85
C THR A 161 3.52 -11.07 10.45
N LYS A 162 2.26 -10.76 10.16
CA LYS A 162 1.70 -10.98 8.83
C LYS A 162 2.40 -10.16 7.75
N ALA A 163 2.78 -8.91 8.05
CA ALA A 163 3.55 -8.11 7.11
C ALA A 163 4.85 -8.80 6.69
N LEU A 164 5.63 -9.31 7.66
CA LEU A 164 6.88 -10.01 7.40
C LEU A 164 6.66 -11.33 6.64
N ASP A 165 5.58 -12.07 6.93
CA ASP A 165 5.25 -13.29 6.18
C ASP A 165 4.97 -12.99 4.69
N TYR A 166 4.23 -11.92 4.39
CA TYR A 166 3.99 -11.50 3.00
C TYR A 166 5.27 -10.98 2.31
N PHE A 167 6.13 -10.23 3.00
CA PHE A 167 7.43 -9.82 2.44
C PHE A 167 8.34 -11.03 2.18
N GLU A 168 8.36 -12.01 3.07
CA GLU A 168 9.13 -13.25 2.89
C GLU A 168 8.57 -14.08 1.73
N ARG A 169 7.23 -14.21 1.62
CA ARG A 169 6.59 -14.83 0.46
C ARG A 169 7.02 -14.18 -0.84
N ARG A 170 7.01 -12.85 -0.90
CA ARG A 170 7.46 -12.09 -2.08
C ARG A 170 8.92 -12.40 -2.42
N ALA A 171 9.81 -12.41 -1.43
CA ALA A 171 11.22 -12.67 -1.64
C ALA A 171 11.49 -14.13 -2.11
N ASN A 172 10.74 -15.09 -1.58
CA ASN A 172 10.84 -16.49 -2.01
C ASN A 172 10.29 -16.73 -3.42
N MET A 173 9.35 -15.91 -3.89
CA MET A 173 8.81 -16.00 -5.25
C MET A 173 9.68 -15.34 -6.31
N ASP A 174 10.53 -14.40 -5.91
CA ASP A 174 11.51 -13.73 -6.78
C ASP A 174 12.93 -13.79 -6.13
N PRO A 175 13.50 -15.01 -5.98
CA PRO A 175 14.69 -15.23 -5.16
C PRO A 175 15.97 -14.66 -5.76
N THR A 176 15.98 -14.32 -7.05
CA THR A 176 17.12 -13.71 -7.73
C THR A 176 17.13 -12.19 -7.68
N ASN A 177 16.09 -11.58 -7.14
CA ASN A 177 15.95 -10.14 -7.02
C ASN A 177 16.43 -9.67 -5.63
N LYS A 178 17.59 -9.02 -5.58
CA LYS A 178 18.17 -8.50 -4.35
C LYS A 178 17.24 -7.54 -3.58
N GLU A 179 16.41 -6.77 -4.31
CA GLU A 179 15.50 -5.78 -3.71
C GLU A 179 14.42 -6.42 -2.83
N THR A 180 13.95 -7.63 -3.20
CA THR A 180 12.93 -8.34 -2.40
C THR A 180 13.50 -8.80 -1.07
N TRP A 181 14.71 -9.35 -1.08
CA TRP A 181 15.43 -9.76 0.13
C TRP A 181 15.83 -8.55 0.99
N TYR A 182 16.33 -7.50 0.36
CA TYR A 182 16.63 -6.24 1.05
C TYR A 182 15.38 -5.68 1.74
N THR A 183 14.25 -5.63 1.04
CA THR A 183 12.97 -5.15 1.61
C THR A 183 12.57 -5.94 2.86
N LEU A 184 12.67 -7.27 2.81
CA LEU A 184 12.41 -8.12 3.98
C LEU A 184 13.36 -7.77 5.14
N GLY A 185 14.65 -7.67 4.86
CA GLY A 185 15.68 -7.36 5.88
C GLY A 185 15.46 -6.01 6.55
N VAL A 186 15.13 -4.98 5.76
CA VAL A 186 14.81 -3.63 6.27
C VAL A 186 13.58 -3.65 7.17
N ASN A 187 12.53 -4.38 6.80
CA ASN A 187 11.31 -4.47 7.60
C ASN A 187 11.55 -5.26 8.91
N CYS A 188 12.40 -6.28 8.88
CA CYS A 188 12.86 -6.97 10.09
C CYS A 188 13.65 -6.03 11.02
N TRP A 189 14.61 -5.28 10.49
CA TRP A 189 15.33 -4.28 11.27
C TRP A 189 14.37 -3.24 11.86
N ALA A 190 13.45 -2.70 11.06
CA ALA A 190 12.49 -1.69 11.51
C ALA A 190 11.60 -2.21 12.65
N ARG A 191 11.17 -3.47 12.59
CA ARG A 191 10.40 -4.12 13.66
C ARG A 191 11.20 -4.22 14.95
N SER A 192 12.46 -4.66 14.88
CA SER A 192 13.35 -4.75 16.06
C SER A 192 13.65 -3.39 16.66
N TYR A 193 14.02 -2.42 15.81
CA TYR A 193 14.48 -1.10 16.25
C TYR A 193 13.35 -0.22 16.80
N HIS A 194 12.22 -0.13 16.09
CA HIS A 194 11.09 0.73 16.46
C HIS A 194 10.08 0.06 17.40
N GLY A 195 10.14 -1.26 17.56
CA GLY A 195 9.17 -2.00 18.36
C GLY A 195 9.29 -1.78 19.87
N GLY A 196 10.43 -1.29 20.35
CA GLY A 196 10.64 -0.97 21.76
C GLY A 196 10.24 -2.10 22.71
N VAL A 197 9.49 -1.77 23.75
CA VAL A 197 8.97 -2.74 24.75
C VAL A 197 7.80 -3.60 24.22
N ALA A 198 7.21 -3.24 23.10
CA ALA A 198 6.11 -4.01 22.49
C ALA A 198 6.61 -5.26 21.76
N VAL A 199 7.92 -5.41 21.56
CA VAL A 199 8.54 -6.60 20.97
C VAL A 199 9.16 -7.42 22.07
N SER A 200 8.67 -8.66 22.24
CA SER A 200 9.25 -9.60 23.21
C SER A 200 10.70 -9.94 22.83
N GLN A 201 11.48 -10.42 23.81
CA GLN A 201 12.86 -10.85 23.54
C GLN A 201 12.91 -11.96 22.48
N GLU A 202 12.02 -12.93 22.59
CA GLU A 202 11.92 -14.04 21.62
C GLU A 202 11.56 -13.55 20.21
N GLU A 203 10.56 -12.69 20.08
CA GLU A 203 10.18 -12.09 18.80
C GLU A 203 11.35 -11.29 18.21
N ARG A 204 12.06 -10.53 19.04
CA ARG A 204 13.22 -9.75 18.61
C ARG A 204 14.33 -10.63 18.05
N GLU A 205 14.66 -11.72 18.71
CA GLU A 205 15.66 -12.69 18.25
C GLU A 205 15.23 -13.29 16.89
N GLN A 206 13.98 -13.75 16.76
CA GLN A 206 13.46 -14.34 15.51
C GLN A 206 13.50 -13.32 14.36
N VAL A 207 13.05 -12.11 14.60
CA VAL A 207 12.98 -11.05 13.57
C VAL A 207 14.40 -10.62 13.15
N VAL A 208 15.32 -10.51 14.08
CA VAL A 208 16.72 -10.14 13.80
C VAL A 208 17.40 -11.24 12.96
N GLU A 209 17.26 -12.51 13.33
CA GLU A 209 17.84 -13.61 12.55
C GLU A 209 17.25 -13.68 11.14
N LYS A 210 15.92 -13.57 11.01
CA LYS A 210 15.25 -13.50 9.70
C LYS A 210 15.78 -12.35 8.84
N GLY A 211 15.99 -11.19 9.44
CA GLY A 211 16.52 -10.02 8.73
C GLY A 211 17.96 -10.16 8.30
N ILE A 212 18.83 -10.75 9.13
CA ILE A 212 20.21 -11.07 8.78
C ILE A 212 20.24 -12.02 7.57
N LEU A 213 19.50 -13.12 7.64
CA LEU A 213 19.41 -14.09 6.54
C LEU A 213 18.92 -13.44 5.23
N ALA A 214 17.96 -12.54 5.30
CA ALA A 214 17.45 -11.83 4.13
C ALA A 214 18.51 -10.90 3.53
N LEU A 215 19.21 -10.10 4.36
CA LEU A 215 20.25 -9.20 3.89
C LEU A 215 21.46 -9.95 3.35
N ASP A 216 21.83 -11.08 3.94
CA ASP A 216 22.88 -11.95 3.41
C ASP A 216 22.52 -12.51 2.03
N LYS A 217 21.25 -12.92 1.80
CA LYS A 217 20.79 -13.32 0.47
C LYS A 217 20.85 -12.17 -0.54
N ALA A 218 20.49 -10.94 -0.14
CA ALA A 218 20.64 -9.77 -1.00
C ALA A 218 22.12 -9.53 -1.37
N LEU A 219 23.03 -9.65 -0.41
CA LEU A 219 24.48 -9.50 -0.59
C LEU A 219 25.13 -10.67 -1.36
N ALA A 220 24.54 -11.86 -1.31
CA ALA A 220 24.98 -12.98 -2.13
C ALA A 220 24.66 -12.75 -3.63
N ILE A 221 23.56 -12.04 -3.92
CA ILE A 221 23.21 -11.65 -5.29
C ILE A 221 24.08 -10.47 -5.76
N ASP A 222 24.27 -9.47 -4.92
CA ASP A 222 25.10 -8.31 -5.19
C ASP A 222 25.97 -7.96 -3.97
N PRO A 223 27.24 -8.42 -3.94
CA PRO A 223 28.17 -8.15 -2.83
C PRO A 223 28.47 -6.66 -2.59
N ASN A 224 28.19 -5.80 -3.58
CA ASN A 224 28.40 -4.36 -3.52
C ASN A 224 27.08 -3.57 -3.38
N TYR A 225 26.02 -4.23 -2.93
CA TYR A 225 24.74 -3.57 -2.66
C TYR A 225 24.87 -2.70 -1.39
N PHE A 226 25.13 -1.42 -1.59
CA PHE A 226 25.45 -0.47 -0.50
C PHE A 226 24.36 -0.41 0.57
N GLU A 227 23.09 -0.38 0.15
CA GLU A 227 21.94 -0.32 1.03
C GLU A 227 21.86 -1.57 1.92
N ALA A 228 22.08 -2.75 1.36
CA ALA A 228 22.10 -4.00 2.13
C ALA A 228 23.28 -4.04 3.11
N LEU A 229 24.49 -3.58 2.71
CA LEU A 229 25.64 -3.43 3.61
C LEU A 229 25.34 -2.48 4.78
N SER A 230 24.58 -1.42 4.51
CA SER A 230 24.20 -0.45 5.53
C SER A 230 23.21 -1.03 6.54
N TYR A 231 22.19 -1.76 6.06
CA TYR A 231 21.17 -2.32 6.95
C TYR A 231 21.63 -3.59 7.68
N ILE A 232 22.51 -4.41 7.09
CA ILE A 232 23.04 -5.59 7.79
C ILE A 232 23.92 -5.19 8.97
N ASN A 233 24.67 -4.08 8.87
CA ASN A 233 25.36 -3.53 10.02
C ASN A 233 24.37 -3.11 11.11
N LEU A 234 23.29 -2.44 10.76
CA LEU A 234 22.29 -1.96 11.72
C LEU A 234 21.58 -3.13 12.43
N ILE A 235 21.22 -4.19 11.70
CA ILE A 235 20.52 -5.33 12.32
C ILE A 235 21.46 -6.18 13.20
N TYR A 236 22.75 -6.27 12.88
CA TYR A 236 23.73 -6.88 13.80
C TYR A 236 23.91 -6.08 15.10
N ARG A 237 23.75 -4.76 15.07
CA ARG A 237 23.68 -3.94 16.30
C ARG A 237 22.44 -4.23 17.13
N GLU A 238 21.30 -4.48 16.49
CA GLU A 238 20.08 -4.91 17.19
C GLU A 238 20.26 -6.32 17.79
N LYS A 239 20.93 -7.24 17.07
CA LYS A 239 21.31 -8.56 17.60
C LYS A 239 22.16 -8.43 18.86
N ALA A 240 23.20 -7.60 18.82
CA ALA A 240 24.09 -7.38 19.95
C ALA A 240 23.35 -6.84 21.17
N LYS A 241 22.45 -5.85 20.98
CA LYS A 241 21.59 -5.33 22.05
C LYS A 241 20.69 -6.40 22.66
N ALA A 242 20.04 -7.21 21.82
CA ALA A 242 19.18 -8.30 22.27
C ALA A 242 19.95 -9.34 23.12
N LEU A 243 21.13 -9.72 22.67
CA LEU A 243 22.01 -10.66 23.40
C LEU A 243 22.50 -10.07 24.73
N ALA A 244 22.89 -8.80 24.77
CA ALA A 244 23.32 -8.12 25.98
C ALA A 244 22.19 -8.05 27.03
N THR A 245 20.94 -7.92 26.61
CA THR A 245 19.76 -7.88 27.50
C THR A 245 19.60 -9.18 28.30
N VAL A 246 20.04 -10.31 27.74
CA VAL A 246 20.01 -11.63 28.39
C VAL A 246 21.39 -12.08 28.89
N SER A 247 22.30 -11.14 29.11
CA SER A 247 23.65 -11.35 29.64
C SER A 247 24.57 -12.24 28.80
N LYS A 248 24.29 -12.41 27.51
CA LYS A 248 25.17 -13.10 26.53
C LYS A 248 26.23 -12.15 25.97
N ASN A 249 27.08 -11.64 26.84
CA ASN A 249 27.99 -10.53 26.54
C ASN A 249 29.07 -10.90 25.49
N GLU A 250 29.56 -12.12 25.46
CA GLU A 250 30.52 -12.57 24.46
C GLU A 250 29.90 -12.60 23.06
N GLU A 251 28.73 -13.22 22.94
CA GLU A 251 27.98 -13.28 21.69
C GLU A 251 27.58 -11.87 21.20
N ALA A 252 27.22 -10.97 22.15
CA ALA A 252 26.95 -9.57 21.84
C ALA A 252 28.19 -8.87 21.27
N GLY A 253 29.38 -9.10 21.84
CA GLY A 253 30.63 -8.58 21.33
C GLY A 253 30.94 -9.07 19.91
N GLN A 254 30.71 -10.35 19.63
CA GLN A 254 30.85 -10.92 18.28
C GLN A 254 29.88 -10.28 17.29
N ALA A 255 28.65 -10.03 17.70
CA ALA A 255 27.66 -9.36 16.85
C ALA A 255 28.04 -7.90 16.56
N TYR A 256 28.56 -7.15 17.53
CA TYR A 256 29.14 -5.82 17.28
C TYR A 256 30.32 -5.85 16.30
N ALA A 257 31.23 -6.82 16.45
CA ALA A 257 32.37 -6.97 15.53
C ALA A 257 31.88 -7.21 14.08
N LYS A 258 30.85 -8.03 13.91
CA LYS A 258 30.21 -8.22 12.58
C LYS A 258 29.56 -6.94 12.04
N ALA A 259 28.89 -6.19 12.88
CA ALA A 259 28.31 -4.90 12.48
C ALA A 259 29.39 -3.94 11.96
N ASP A 260 30.53 -3.86 12.67
CA ASP A 260 31.66 -2.99 12.30
C ASP A 260 32.33 -3.45 10.99
N GLU A 261 32.45 -4.77 10.76
CA GLU A 261 32.93 -5.32 9.48
C GLU A 261 32.04 -4.83 8.29
N TYR A 262 30.72 -4.96 8.39
CA TYR A 262 29.82 -4.52 7.34
C TYR A 262 29.81 -3.00 7.17
N GLN A 263 29.89 -2.25 8.26
CA GLN A 263 30.01 -0.79 8.21
C GLN A 263 31.28 -0.36 7.46
N LYS A 264 32.40 -0.99 7.73
CA LYS A 264 33.67 -0.72 7.03
C LYS A 264 33.54 -1.00 5.54
N ARG A 265 32.97 -2.15 5.15
CA ARG A 265 32.71 -2.50 3.75
C ARG A 265 31.84 -1.44 3.05
N ALA A 266 30.77 -0.96 3.68
CA ALA A 266 29.90 0.09 3.13
C ALA A 266 30.68 1.41 2.92
N ILE A 267 31.50 1.82 3.91
CA ILE A 267 32.33 3.03 3.82
C ILE A 267 33.35 2.91 2.69
N ASP A 268 34.03 1.79 2.58
CA ASP A 268 35.07 1.57 1.57
C ASP A 268 34.46 1.55 0.16
N LEU A 269 33.30 0.93 -0.01
CA LEU A 269 32.54 0.95 -1.25
C LEU A 269 32.17 2.38 -1.67
N ARG A 270 31.65 3.18 -0.72
CA ARG A 270 31.27 4.57 -0.99
C ARG A 270 32.48 5.43 -1.38
N LYS A 271 33.65 5.23 -0.73
CA LYS A 271 34.90 5.91 -1.09
C LYS A 271 35.32 5.55 -2.51
N ALA A 272 35.28 4.25 -2.86
CA ALA A 272 35.65 3.79 -4.19
C ALA A 272 34.74 4.37 -5.28
N GLN A 273 33.41 4.43 -5.03
CA GLN A 273 32.45 5.05 -5.95
C GLN A 273 32.71 6.55 -6.13
N ALA A 274 32.99 7.27 -5.03
CA ALA A 274 33.31 8.70 -5.08
C ALA A 274 34.64 8.99 -5.81
N ALA A 275 35.66 8.10 -5.69
CA ALA A 275 36.91 8.24 -6.42
C ALA A 275 36.70 8.04 -7.93
N LYS A 276 35.91 7.04 -8.33
CA LYS A 276 35.56 6.81 -9.75
C LYS A 276 34.80 7.98 -10.38
N ALA A 277 33.87 8.57 -9.65
CA ALA A 277 33.09 9.74 -10.13
C ALA A 277 33.93 11.01 -10.30
N LYS A 278 35.10 11.10 -9.68
CA LYS A 278 36.04 12.24 -9.83
C LYS A 278 37.05 12.02 -10.96
N SER A 279 37.23 10.80 -11.42
CA SER A 279 38.22 10.44 -12.46
C SER A 279 37.61 10.26 -13.87
N GLY A 280 36.29 10.31 -14.01
CA GLY A 280 35.56 10.32 -15.28
C GLY A 280 34.87 11.64 -15.51
#